data_20a49bec74ae64fd6da11fe5163ccfe3
#
_entry.id   20a49bec74ae64fd6da11fe5163ccfe3
#
_cell.length_a   1.000
_cell.length_b   1.000
_cell.length_c   1.000
_cell.angle_alpha   90.00
_cell.angle_beta   90.00
_cell.angle_gamma   90.00
#
_symmetry.space_group_name_H-M   'P 1'
#
loop_
_entity.id
_entity.type
_entity.pdbx_description
1 polymer ?
#
loop_
_entity_poly.entity_id
_entity_poly.type
_entity_poly.pdbx_seq_one_letter_code
_entity_poly.pdbx_strand_id
1 'polypeptide(L)'
;MKKWTAGVVAGLMLTSALGGCAKQGEAAEAAKPACDRDCLLKLTDAYVASFAKHSLDGVAIEPAAAIVENVKPIKAGEGLWKTVQSGPTQFQVHVPDPVNETAGWLGMMQVDGKPTMVAIRLKLDKHGKIAEAEHLYAAVNGPALKNIETVRPGLASEVPAADRKSHDELIKIGRSYYDALDDNDGTKMPFAADCERHENGMITAGPNAGGGPPGAPPAAHPMPHDCAGQISAGVFQYIKTIGNRRVFAADPVTGLVMGLSQFHHPMDFTSYPTKAADGTIVEQKRDEGMFKTLKPFDLPAAHIFKVGADGKVHEIEAMGFLAPLDAPSGWENEPAPANHNAPASPAGPSQK
;
A
#
# COMPACT_ATOMS: atom_id res chain seq x y z
N MET A 1 73.87 66.93 14.17
CA MET A 1 75.11 66.21 14.47
C MET A 1 74.80 64.85 15.09
N LYS A 2 75.43 63.85 14.57
CA LYS A 2 75.50 62.40 14.99
C LYS A 2 74.37 61.54 14.50
N LYS A 3 74.74 60.82 13.41
CA LYS A 3 74.27 59.58 12.88
C LYS A 3 74.41 58.45 13.93
N TRP A 4 73.50 57.53 13.95
CA TRP A 4 73.87 56.13 14.21
C TRP A 4 72.99 55.19 13.40
N THR A 5 73.70 54.27 12.78
CA THR A 5 73.28 53.26 11.83
C THR A 5 72.91 51.95 12.48
N ALA A 6 72.12 51.19 11.76
CA ALA A 6 72.15 49.74 11.52
C ALA A 6 71.48 48.77 12.49
N GLY A 7 70.80 47.86 11.89
CA GLY A 7 70.50 46.55 12.45
C GLY A 7 69.30 45.86 11.79
N VAL A 8 69.52 45.43 10.53
CA VAL A 8 68.54 44.49 9.88
C VAL A 8 68.79 43.11 10.46
N VAL A 9 67.80 42.55 11.11
CA VAL A 9 67.73 41.09 11.39
C VAL A 9 66.53 40.53 10.64
N ALA A 10 66.85 39.77 9.59
CA ALA A 10 65.88 39.01 8.84
C ALA A 10 65.52 37.73 9.63
N GLY A 11 64.29 37.71 10.14
CA GLY A 11 63.71 36.50 10.72
C GLY A 11 62.89 35.75 9.64
N LEU A 12 63.38 34.64 9.17
CA LEU A 12 62.64 33.71 8.34
C LEU A 12 61.58 33.05 9.19
N MET A 13 60.31 33.44 8.99
CA MET A 13 59.18 32.60 9.47
C MET A 13 58.82 31.61 8.40
N LEU A 14 59.08 30.31 8.64
CA LEU A 14 58.52 29.21 7.93
C LEU A 14 57.03 29.08 8.32
N THR A 15 56.13 29.46 7.43
CA THR A 15 54.70 29.08 7.56
C THR A 15 54.52 27.72 6.97
N SER A 16 54.39 26.69 7.82
CA SER A 16 53.95 25.37 7.48
C SER A 16 52.48 25.40 7.07
N ALA A 17 52.20 25.41 5.76
CA ALA A 17 50.85 25.19 5.24
C ALA A 17 50.52 23.71 5.38
N LEU A 18 49.76 23.36 6.42
CA LEU A 18 49.05 22.08 6.53
C LEU A 18 47.89 22.11 5.53
N GLY A 19 48.14 21.66 4.32
CA GLY A 19 47.11 21.34 3.35
C GLY A 19 46.34 20.11 3.80
N GLY A 20 45.23 20.34 4.52
CA GLY A 20 44.22 19.32 4.76
C GLY A 20 43.51 18.97 3.45
N CYS A 21 43.88 17.90 2.76
CA CYS A 21 43.04 17.28 1.76
C CYS A 21 41.79 16.75 2.45
N ALA A 22 40.70 17.53 2.44
CA ALA A 22 39.39 16.99 2.67
C ALA A 22 39.11 15.97 1.54
N LYS A 23 39.19 14.67 1.85
CA LYS A 23 38.63 13.65 0.99
C LYS A 23 37.15 13.96 0.86
N GLN A 24 36.74 14.48 -0.30
CA GLN A 24 35.33 14.42 -0.71
C GLN A 24 34.95 12.94 -0.64
N GLY A 25 34.02 12.60 0.26
CA GLY A 25 33.46 11.28 0.30
C GLY A 25 32.80 11.04 -1.06
N GLU A 26 33.34 10.11 -1.83
CA GLU A 26 32.63 9.52 -2.96
C GLU A 26 31.29 9.07 -2.43
N ALA A 27 30.21 9.68 -2.92
CA ALA A 27 28.86 9.15 -2.71
C ALA A 27 28.92 7.70 -3.22
N ALA A 28 28.68 6.74 -2.33
CA ALA A 28 28.64 5.35 -2.71
C ALA A 28 27.60 5.21 -3.81
N GLU A 29 28.05 4.83 -5.00
CA GLU A 29 27.18 4.51 -6.13
C GLU A 29 26.21 3.44 -5.63
N ALA A 30 24.90 3.73 -5.63
CA ALA A 30 23.89 2.80 -5.19
C ALA A 30 24.04 1.51 -6.04
N ALA A 31 24.20 0.39 -5.39
CA ALA A 31 24.33 -0.90 -6.08
C ALA A 31 23.15 -1.07 -7.04
N LYS A 32 23.46 -1.45 -8.29
CA LYS A 32 22.41 -1.68 -9.29
C LYS A 32 21.48 -2.79 -8.77
N PRO A 33 20.15 -2.60 -8.80
CA PRO A 33 19.21 -3.61 -8.35
C PRO A 33 19.39 -4.92 -9.12
N ALA A 34 19.18 -6.06 -8.46
CA ALA A 34 19.28 -7.37 -9.08
C ALA A 34 18.25 -7.54 -10.22
N CYS A 35 17.13 -6.83 -10.12
CA CYS A 35 16.04 -6.85 -11.10
C CYS A 35 15.52 -5.41 -11.28
N ASP A 36 15.63 -4.88 -12.50
CA ASP A 36 15.06 -3.58 -12.84
C ASP A 36 13.53 -3.65 -13.02
N ARG A 37 12.90 -2.51 -13.35
CA ARG A 37 11.47 -2.41 -13.53
C ARG A 37 10.90 -3.44 -14.52
N ASP A 38 11.51 -3.57 -15.68
CA ASP A 38 11.05 -4.49 -16.74
C ASP A 38 11.24 -5.96 -16.33
N CYS A 39 12.33 -6.24 -15.63
CA CYS A 39 12.59 -7.55 -15.05
C CYS A 39 11.50 -7.90 -14.01
N LEU A 40 11.14 -6.98 -13.11
CA LEU A 40 10.09 -7.18 -12.11
C LEU A 40 8.73 -7.42 -12.75
N LEU A 41 8.37 -6.67 -13.81
CA LEU A 41 7.13 -6.89 -14.55
C LEU A 41 7.07 -8.32 -15.12
N LYS A 42 8.11 -8.73 -15.86
CA LYS A 42 8.19 -10.08 -16.46
C LYS A 42 8.16 -11.19 -15.40
N LEU A 43 8.86 -10.98 -14.27
CA LEU A 43 8.88 -11.94 -13.17
C LEU A 43 7.49 -12.06 -12.54
N THR A 44 6.80 -10.94 -12.33
CA THR A 44 5.44 -10.93 -11.78
C THR A 44 4.47 -11.63 -12.73
N ASP A 45 4.53 -11.35 -14.04
CA ASP A 45 3.71 -12.02 -15.04
C ASP A 45 3.94 -13.54 -15.07
N ALA A 46 5.21 -13.97 -14.99
CA ALA A 46 5.54 -15.40 -14.92
C ALA A 46 4.97 -16.07 -13.66
N TYR A 47 5.09 -15.37 -12.51
CA TYR A 47 4.55 -15.84 -11.24
C TYR A 47 3.02 -15.97 -11.29
N VAL A 48 2.32 -14.92 -11.72
CA VAL A 48 0.85 -14.90 -11.86
C VAL A 48 0.37 -15.97 -12.83
N ALA A 49 1.02 -16.09 -14.00
CA ALA A 49 0.67 -17.12 -14.97
C ALA A 49 0.90 -18.55 -14.47
N SER A 50 1.78 -18.76 -13.49
CA SER A 50 2.06 -20.07 -12.91
C SER A 50 0.85 -20.68 -12.21
N PHE A 51 -0.06 -19.87 -11.67
CA PHE A 51 -1.28 -20.36 -11.02
C PHE A 51 -2.17 -21.11 -12.00
N ALA A 52 -2.50 -20.50 -13.15
CA ALA A 52 -3.33 -21.14 -14.17
C ALA A 52 -2.63 -22.32 -14.88
N LYS A 53 -1.29 -22.37 -14.85
CA LYS A 53 -0.50 -23.50 -15.33
C LYS A 53 -0.36 -24.62 -14.31
N HIS A 54 -0.74 -24.38 -13.06
CA HIS A 54 -0.52 -25.31 -11.94
C HIS A 54 0.93 -25.77 -11.79
N SER A 55 1.88 -24.94 -12.22
CA SER A 55 3.31 -25.28 -12.26
C SER A 55 4.16 -24.03 -11.99
N LEU A 56 5.23 -24.22 -11.26
CA LEU A 56 6.27 -23.20 -11.01
C LEU A 56 7.42 -23.26 -12.04
N ASP A 57 7.28 -24.10 -13.08
CA ASP A 57 8.31 -24.22 -14.12
C ASP A 57 8.53 -22.85 -14.80
N GLY A 58 9.79 -22.42 -14.81
CA GLY A 58 10.19 -21.11 -15.35
C GLY A 58 9.97 -19.92 -14.42
N VAL A 59 9.47 -20.12 -13.18
CA VAL A 59 9.38 -19.07 -12.16
C VAL A 59 10.69 -19.01 -11.36
N ALA A 60 11.30 -17.82 -11.32
CA ALA A 60 12.52 -17.59 -10.54
C ALA A 60 12.18 -17.47 -9.04
N ILE A 61 11.96 -18.60 -8.38
CA ILE A 61 11.61 -18.69 -6.96
C ILE A 61 12.66 -19.50 -6.19
N GLU A 62 12.98 -19.08 -4.96
CA GLU A 62 13.83 -19.85 -4.08
C GLU A 62 13.12 -21.12 -3.58
N PRO A 63 13.83 -22.26 -3.48
CA PRO A 63 13.23 -23.50 -2.97
C PRO A 63 12.66 -23.38 -1.55
N ALA A 64 13.22 -22.47 -0.74
CA ALA A 64 12.81 -22.19 0.63
C ALA A 64 12.06 -20.86 0.74
N ALA A 65 11.44 -20.36 -0.35
CA ALA A 65 10.66 -19.14 -0.31
C ALA A 65 9.54 -19.22 0.73
N ALA A 66 9.42 -18.20 1.56
CA ALA A 66 8.32 -18.06 2.50
C ALA A 66 7.06 -17.57 1.76
N ILE A 67 5.98 -18.32 1.83
CA ILE A 67 4.74 -18.00 1.14
C ILE A 67 3.58 -17.97 2.13
N VAL A 68 2.85 -16.86 2.15
CA VAL A 68 1.64 -16.69 2.96
C VAL A 68 0.46 -16.46 2.03
N GLU A 69 -0.63 -17.17 2.25
CA GLU A 69 -1.86 -17.05 1.49
C GLU A 69 -3.06 -16.90 2.44
N ASN A 70 -3.80 -15.78 2.29
CA ASN A 70 -4.91 -15.43 3.18
C ASN A 70 -4.55 -15.68 4.66
N VAL A 71 -3.45 -15.05 5.08
CA VAL A 71 -2.87 -15.08 6.44
C VAL A 71 -2.43 -16.48 6.94
N LYS A 72 -2.19 -17.42 6.05
CA LYS A 72 -1.72 -18.78 6.38
C LYS A 72 -0.45 -19.12 5.61
N PRO A 73 0.60 -19.59 6.27
CA PRO A 73 1.76 -20.14 5.58
C PRO A 73 1.36 -21.33 4.69
N ILE A 74 1.88 -21.34 3.46
CA ILE A 74 1.71 -22.46 2.51
C ILE A 74 3.04 -22.81 1.88
N LYS A 75 3.10 -23.96 1.21
CA LYS A 75 4.25 -24.36 0.38
C LYS A 75 4.05 -23.92 -1.05
N ALA A 76 5.15 -23.68 -1.75
CA ALA A 76 5.14 -23.42 -3.18
C ALA A 76 4.39 -24.57 -3.93
N GLY A 77 3.48 -24.20 -4.82
CA GLY A 77 2.62 -25.15 -5.53
C GLY A 77 1.32 -25.54 -4.80
N GLU A 78 1.06 -24.98 -3.61
CA GLU A 78 -0.21 -25.14 -2.89
C GLU A 78 -1.13 -23.92 -3.10
N GLY A 79 -2.31 -23.92 -2.48
CA GLY A 79 -3.27 -22.80 -2.51
C GLY A 79 -3.71 -22.45 -3.94
N LEU A 80 -3.51 -21.21 -4.37
CA LEU A 80 -3.92 -20.72 -5.69
C LEU A 80 -3.37 -21.57 -6.85
N TRP A 81 -2.21 -22.20 -6.72
CA TRP A 81 -1.70 -23.13 -7.74
C TRP A 81 -2.58 -24.37 -7.95
N LYS A 82 -3.46 -24.70 -6.98
CA LYS A 82 -4.39 -25.84 -7.10
C LYS A 82 -5.80 -25.41 -7.46
N THR A 83 -6.17 -24.15 -7.17
CA THR A 83 -7.56 -23.69 -7.21
C THR A 83 -7.87 -22.71 -8.33
N VAL A 84 -6.86 -22.05 -8.94
CA VAL A 84 -7.05 -21.19 -10.10
C VAL A 84 -7.36 -22.01 -11.34
N GLN A 85 -8.46 -21.70 -12.03
CA GLN A 85 -8.86 -22.38 -13.26
C GLN A 85 -8.50 -21.59 -14.51
N SER A 86 -8.49 -20.25 -14.42
CA SER A 86 -8.10 -19.37 -15.52
C SER A 86 -7.76 -17.97 -15.04
N GLY A 87 -7.13 -17.21 -15.89
CA GLY A 87 -6.73 -15.83 -15.66
C GLY A 87 -5.23 -15.65 -15.84
N PRO A 88 -4.73 -14.43 -15.60
CA PRO A 88 -5.52 -13.25 -15.22
C PRO A 88 -6.42 -12.73 -16.35
N THR A 89 -7.42 -11.92 -15.99
CA THR A 89 -8.28 -11.21 -16.94
C THR A 89 -7.60 -9.93 -17.46
N GLN A 90 -8.36 -9.03 -18.11
CA GLN A 90 -7.84 -7.71 -18.51
C GLN A 90 -7.67 -6.73 -17.33
N PHE A 91 -8.27 -7.02 -16.19
CA PHE A 91 -8.06 -6.23 -14.97
C PHE A 91 -6.80 -6.71 -14.26
N GLN A 92 -5.69 -6.00 -14.49
CA GLN A 92 -4.39 -6.27 -13.89
C GLN A 92 -3.65 -4.96 -13.63
N VAL A 93 -3.19 -4.75 -12.41
CA VAL A 93 -2.40 -3.59 -12.01
C VAL A 93 -1.08 -4.09 -11.43
N HIS A 94 0.05 -3.60 -11.97
CA HIS A 94 1.39 -3.95 -11.52
C HIS A 94 2.04 -2.75 -10.81
N VAL A 95 2.74 -3.03 -9.73
CA VAL A 95 3.52 -2.03 -8.98
C VAL A 95 4.95 -2.57 -8.79
N PRO A 96 5.81 -2.47 -9.82
CA PRO A 96 7.21 -2.87 -9.70
C PRO A 96 8.02 -1.84 -8.91
N ASP A 97 8.84 -2.30 -7.97
CA ASP A 97 9.71 -1.47 -7.15
C ASP A 97 11.14 -2.00 -7.13
N PRO A 98 12.01 -1.54 -8.03
CA PRO A 98 13.41 -1.95 -8.06
C PRO A 98 14.21 -1.48 -6.85
N VAL A 99 13.79 -0.41 -6.17
CA VAL A 99 14.50 0.13 -4.98
C VAL A 99 14.39 -0.83 -3.82
N ASN A 100 13.18 -1.33 -3.59
CA ASN A 100 12.91 -2.31 -2.54
C ASN A 100 13.06 -3.76 -3.00
N GLU A 101 13.38 -4.01 -4.28
CA GLU A 101 13.40 -5.35 -4.88
C GLU A 101 12.09 -6.11 -4.60
N THR A 102 10.96 -5.41 -4.78
CA THR A 102 9.61 -5.94 -4.57
C THR A 102 8.75 -5.73 -5.80
N ALA A 103 7.70 -6.52 -5.91
CA ALA A 103 6.65 -6.29 -6.89
C ALA A 103 5.28 -6.50 -6.25
N GLY A 104 4.36 -5.59 -6.55
CA GLY A 104 2.94 -5.70 -6.25
C GLY A 104 2.14 -6.02 -7.49
N TRP A 105 1.08 -6.79 -7.33
CA TRP A 105 0.12 -7.09 -8.38
C TRP A 105 -1.29 -7.19 -7.80
N LEU A 106 -2.27 -6.67 -8.53
CA LEU A 106 -3.69 -6.82 -8.22
C LEU A 106 -4.43 -7.15 -9.51
N GLY A 107 -5.25 -8.19 -9.50
CA GLY A 107 -6.00 -8.57 -10.69
C GLY A 107 -7.10 -9.57 -10.43
N MET A 108 -7.80 -9.96 -11.50
CA MET A 108 -8.92 -10.87 -11.46
C MET A 108 -8.57 -12.23 -12.05
N MET A 109 -8.97 -13.30 -11.33
CA MET A 109 -8.82 -14.70 -11.73
C MET A 109 -10.11 -15.47 -11.48
N GLN A 110 -10.22 -16.68 -12.06
CA GLN A 110 -11.24 -17.66 -11.68
C GLN A 110 -10.65 -18.62 -10.66
N VAL A 111 -11.17 -18.62 -9.45
CA VAL A 111 -10.73 -19.49 -8.34
C VAL A 111 -11.93 -20.30 -7.86
N ASP A 112 -11.84 -21.63 -7.88
CA ASP A 112 -12.95 -22.54 -7.51
C ASP A 112 -14.28 -22.17 -8.20
N GLY A 113 -14.23 -21.81 -9.49
CA GLY A 113 -15.40 -21.45 -10.30
C GLY A 113 -15.98 -20.06 -10.00
N LYS A 114 -15.27 -19.20 -9.26
CA LYS A 114 -15.75 -17.88 -8.88
C LYS A 114 -14.80 -16.78 -9.38
N PRO A 115 -15.33 -15.66 -9.90
CA PRO A 115 -14.53 -14.46 -10.12
C PRO A 115 -13.92 -14.02 -8.80
N THR A 116 -12.59 -13.89 -8.75
CA THR A 116 -11.84 -13.64 -7.53
C THR A 116 -10.81 -12.55 -7.78
N MET A 117 -10.83 -11.53 -6.94
CA MET A 117 -9.77 -10.53 -6.91
C MET A 117 -8.61 -11.08 -6.09
N VAL A 118 -7.41 -10.97 -6.64
CA VAL A 118 -6.18 -11.50 -6.05
C VAL A 118 -5.16 -10.37 -5.99
N ALA A 119 -4.61 -10.15 -4.81
CA ALA A 119 -3.47 -9.25 -4.59
C ALA A 119 -2.24 -10.08 -4.24
N ILE A 120 -1.10 -9.71 -4.81
CA ILE A 120 0.18 -10.40 -4.65
C ILE A 120 1.25 -9.40 -4.26
N ARG A 121 2.05 -9.76 -3.27
CA ARG A 121 3.32 -9.14 -2.93
C ARG A 121 4.43 -10.15 -3.18
N LEU A 122 5.45 -9.74 -3.92
CA LEU A 122 6.69 -10.49 -4.12
C LEU A 122 7.87 -9.71 -3.55
N LYS A 123 8.80 -10.39 -2.88
CA LYS A 123 10.08 -9.85 -2.46
C LYS A 123 11.19 -10.73 -3.03
N LEU A 124 12.18 -10.08 -3.65
CA LEU A 124 13.33 -10.78 -4.21
C LEU A 124 14.49 -10.81 -3.21
N ASP A 125 15.31 -11.83 -3.36
CA ASP A 125 16.63 -11.90 -2.74
C ASP A 125 17.67 -11.13 -3.57
N LYS A 126 18.91 -11.10 -3.09
CA LYS A 126 20.04 -10.47 -3.77
C LYS A 126 20.42 -11.08 -5.12
N HIS A 127 19.86 -12.23 -5.48
CA HIS A 127 20.09 -12.92 -6.74
C HIS A 127 18.92 -12.74 -7.73
N GLY A 128 17.92 -11.94 -7.39
CA GLY A 128 16.74 -11.68 -8.21
C GLY A 128 15.74 -12.82 -8.22
N LYS A 129 15.76 -13.71 -7.24
CA LYS A 129 14.75 -14.76 -7.08
C LYS A 129 13.74 -14.38 -6.02
N ILE A 130 12.51 -14.83 -6.18
CA ILE A 130 11.44 -14.64 -5.19
C ILE A 130 11.80 -15.41 -3.92
N ALA A 131 12.05 -14.69 -2.83
CA ALA A 131 12.30 -15.22 -1.49
C ALA A 131 11.07 -15.18 -0.61
N GLU A 132 10.15 -14.21 -0.84
CA GLU A 132 8.88 -14.11 -0.13
C GLU A 132 7.75 -13.86 -1.11
N ALA A 133 6.60 -14.47 -0.87
CA ALA A 133 5.37 -14.17 -1.57
C ALA A 133 4.20 -14.08 -0.59
N GLU A 134 3.28 -13.16 -0.84
CA GLU A 134 2.05 -13.03 -0.06
C GLU A 134 0.87 -12.87 -1.00
N HIS A 135 -0.16 -13.67 -0.80
CA HIS A 135 -1.39 -13.67 -1.57
C HIS A 135 -2.55 -13.32 -0.67
N LEU A 136 -3.32 -12.30 -1.05
CA LEU A 136 -4.65 -12.07 -0.51
C LEU A 136 -5.66 -12.25 -1.63
N TYR A 137 -6.76 -12.93 -1.38
CA TYR A 137 -7.81 -13.08 -2.38
C TYR A 137 -9.21 -13.14 -1.76
N ALA A 138 -10.17 -12.61 -2.51
CA ALA A 138 -11.58 -12.63 -2.17
C ALA A 138 -12.44 -12.80 -3.41
N ALA A 139 -13.46 -13.66 -3.33
CA ALA A 139 -14.45 -13.78 -4.40
C ALA A 139 -15.26 -12.48 -4.52
N VAL A 140 -15.49 -12.04 -5.77
CA VAL A 140 -16.29 -10.87 -6.09
C VAL A 140 -17.54 -11.32 -6.84
N ASN A 141 -18.66 -10.67 -6.57
CA ASN A 141 -19.94 -11.00 -7.21
C ASN A 141 -20.80 -9.76 -7.46
N GLY A 142 -21.89 -9.96 -8.19
CA GLY A 142 -22.91 -8.93 -8.42
C GLY A 142 -22.39 -7.74 -9.22
N PRO A 143 -22.94 -6.53 -8.99
CA PRO A 143 -22.64 -5.33 -9.77
C PRO A 143 -21.17 -4.89 -9.70
N ALA A 144 -20.43 -5.24 -8.63
CA ALA A 144 -19.03 -4.91 -8.45
C ALA A 144 -18.14 -5.45 -9.59
N LEU A 145 -18.51 -6.59 -10.19
CA LEU A 145 -17.76 -7.20 -11.30
C LEU A 145 -17.59 -6.27 -12.48
N LYS A 146 -18.60 -5.43 -12.77
CA LYS A 146 -18.54 -4.49 -13.89
C LYS A 146 -17.41 -3.47 -13.76
N ASN A 147 -17.07 -3.08 -12.53
CA ASN A 147 -16.05 -2.07 -12.24
C ASN A 147 -14.62 -2.62 -12.33
N ILE A 148 -14.48 -3.95 -12.43
CA ILE A 148 -13.19 -4.67 -12.49
C ILE A 148 -13.11 -5.59 -13.73
N GLU A 149 -13.82 -5.28 -14.80
CA GLU A 149 -13.65 -5.94 -16.10
C GLU A 149 -12.33 -5.53 -16.76
N THR A 150 -12.00 -4.23 -16.70
CA THR A 150 -10.79 -3.65 -17.25
C THR A 150 -10.20 -2.62 -16.29
N VAL A 151 -8.89 -2.38 -16.40
CA VAL A 151 -8.22 -1.34 -15.60
C VAL A 151 -8.71 0.04 -16.02
N ARG A 152 -9.06 0.88 -15.06
CA ARG A 152 -9.45 2.28 -15.33
C ARG A 152 -8.25 3.04 -15.93
N PRO A 153 -8.51 3.96 -16.90
CA PRO A 153 -7.44 4.72 -17.55
C PRO A 153 -6.53 5.47 -16.56
N GLY A 154 -7.09 5.98 -15.46
CA GLY A 154 -6.33 6.67 -14.42
C GLY A 154 -5.26 5.77 -13.81
N LEU A 155 -5.61 4.55 -13.39
CA LEU A 155 -4.68 3.57 -12.84
C LEU A 155 -3.61 3.14 -13.87
N ALA A 156 -3.99 2.99 -15.13
CA ALA A 156 -3.09 2.50 -16.18
C ALA A 156 -2.10 3.57 -16.70
N SER A 157 -2.40 4.87 -16.50
CA SER A 157 -1.61 5.96 -17.09
C SER A 157 -0.24 6.13 -16.42
N GLU A 158 0.76 6.50 -17.21
CA GLU A 158 2.06 6.96 -16.69
C GLU A 158 1.98 8.43 -16.24
N VAL A 159 2.80 8.78 -15.26
CA VAL A 159 3.02 10.17 -14.84
C VAL A 159 4.12 10.77 -15.74
N PRO A 160 3.93 11.99 -16.31
CA PRO A 160 4.96 12.65 -17.09
C PRO A 160 6.29 12.71 -16.31
N ALA A 161 7.39 12.44 -16.98
CA ALA A 161 8.69 12.26 -16.31
C ALA A 161 9.10 13.46 -15.43
N ALA A 162 8.74 14.68 -15.83
CA ALA A 162 9.01 15.91 -15.07
C ALA A 162 8.21 16.05 -13.76
N ASP A 163 7.08 15.33 -13.66
CA ASP A 163 6.14 15.46 -12.55
C ASP A 163 6.16 14.23 -11.61
N ARG A 164 6.99 13.23 -11.93
CA ARG A 164 7.11 12.01 -11.14
C ARG A 164 7.61 12.33 -9.73
N LYS A 165 6.91 11.83 -8.73
CA LYS A 165 7.37 11.86 -7.35
C LYS A 165 8.49 10.84 -7.15
N SER A 166 9.39 11.13 -6.23
CA SER A 166 10.42 10.19 -5.81
C SER A 166 9.78 8.95 -5.17
N HIS A 167 10.52 7.84 -5.18
CA HIS A 167 10.12 6.61 -4.49
C HIS A 167 9.71 6.86 -3.04
N ASP A 168 10.52 7.59 -2.27
CA ASP A 168 10.27 7.85 -0.85
C ASP A 168 9.04 8.72 -0.61
N GLU A 169 8.78 9.71 -1.48
CA GLU A 169 7.56 10.52 -1.42
C GLU A 169 6.32 9.66 -1.66
N LEU A 170 6.36 8.77 -2.66
CA LEU A 170 5.27 7.85 -2.95
C LEU A 170 4.98 6.92 -1.76
N ILE A 171 6.03 6.30 -1.20
CA ILE A 171 5.89 5.45 0.00
C ILE A 171 5.28 6.23 1.16
N LYS A 172 5.73 7.49 1.39
CA LYS A 172 5.18 8.35 2.44
C LYS A 172 3.70 8.66 2.21
N ILE A 173 3.31 8.94 0.96
CA ILE A 173 1.90 9.18 0.61
C ILE A 173 1.07 7.92 0.89
N GLY A 174 1.50 6.74 0.44
CA GLY A 174 0.77 5.50 0.69
C GLY A 174 0.59 5.20 2.19
N ARG A 175 1.60 5.50 3.01
CA ARG A 175 1.53 5.33 4.48
C ARG A 175 0.50 6.24 5.13
N SER A 176 0.40 7.47 4.65
CA SER A 176 -0.49 8.47 5.23
C SER A 176 -1.98 8.08 5.15
N TYR A 177 -2.34 7.15 4.26
CA TYR A 177 -3.71 6.58 4.22
C TYR A 177 -4.12 5.91 5.52
N TYR A 178 -3.25 5.07 6.06
CA TYR A 178 -3.52 4.37 7.30
C TYR A 178 -3.53 5.31 8.50
N ASP A 179 -2.68 6.34 8.48
CA ASP A 179 -2.67 7.37 9.52
C ASP A 179 -3.94 8.24 9.46
N ALA A 180 -4.44 8.52 8.25
CA ALA A 180 -5.69 9.24 8.07
C ALA A 180 -6.88 8.45 8.63
N LEU A 181 -6.94 7.14 8.39
CA LEU A 181 -8.00 6.28 8.91
C LEU A 181 -7.93 6.11 10.42
N ASP A 182 -6.74 5.87 11.00
CA ASP A 182 -6.59 5.71 12.46
C ASP A 182 -7.02 6.97 13.23
N ASP A 183 -6.68 8.14 12.69
CA ASP A 183 -6.98 9.41 13.34
C ASP A 183 -8.33 10.00 12.91
N ASN A 184 -9.03 9.36 11.97
CA ASN A 184 -10.26 9.87 11.35
C ASN A 184 -10.07 11.30 10.81
N ASP A 185 -8.92 11.54 10.18
CA ASP A 185 -8.51 12.83 9.62
C ASP A 185 -8.07 12.68 8.17
N GLY A 186 -8.98 12.92 7.24
CA GLY A 186 -8.73 12.86 5.81
C GLY A 186 -7.71 13.88 5.29
N THR A 187 -7.34 14.89 6.09
CA THR A 187 -6.33 15.88 5.70
C THR A 187 -4.90 15.33 5.75
N LYS A 188 -4.69 14.19 6.39
CA LYS A 188 -3.37 13.56 6.51
C LYS A 188 -2.86 12.96 5.21
N MET A 189 -3.76 12.55 4.32
CA MET A 189 -3.41 12.07 2.98
C MET A 189 -3.75 13.14 1.94
N PRO A 190 -2.89 13.41 0.95
CA PRO A 190 -3.14 14.41 -0.08
C PRO A 190 -4.14 13.87 -1.13
N PHE A 191 -5.42 13.78 -0.78
CA PHE A 191 -6.45 13.38 -1.73
C PHE A 191 -6.71 14.47 -2.78
N ALA A 192 -6.89 14.05 -4.03
CA ALA A 192 -7.40 14.91 -5.09
C ALA A 192 -8.92 15.10 -4.94
N ALA A 193 -9.46 16.18 -5.50
CA ALA A 193 -10.90 16.46 -5.44
C ALA A 193 -11.74 15.43 -6.22
N ASP A 194 -11.15 14.79 -7.22
CA ASP A 194 -11.72 13.72 -8.04
C ASP A 194 -11.37 12.32 -7.54
N CYS A 195 -10.79 12.21 -6.34
CA CYS A 195 -10.43 10.91 -5.76
C CYS A 195 -11.62 9.96 -5.76
N GLU A 196 -11.40 8.74 -6.32
CA GLU A 196 -12.36 7.64 -6.29
C GLU A 196 -11.74 6.41 -5.63
N ARG A 197 -12.47 5.80 -4.69
CA ARG A 197 -12.05 4.58 -3.99
C ARG A 197 -12.96 3.41 -4.33
N HIS A 198 -12.34 2.32 -4.74
CA HIS A 198 -12.99 1.03 -4.97
C HIS A 198 -12.51 0.01 -3.92
N GLU A 199 -13.42 -0.81 -3.42
CA GLU A 199 -13.14 -1.90 -2.49
C GLU A 199 -13.82 -3.17 -2.98
N ASN A 200 -13.06 -4.20 -3.32
CA ASN A 200 -13.56 -5.41 -3.98
C ASN A 200 -14.49 -5.08 -5.17
N GLY A 201 -14.10 -4.08 -5.99
CA GLY A 201 -14.87 -3.60 -7.14
C GLY A 201 -16.07 -2.71 -6.81
N MET A 202 -16.42 -2.48 -5.56
CA MET A 202 -17.49 -1.54 -5.18
C MET A 202 -16.92 -0.12 -5.07
N ILE A 203 -17.61 0.86 -5.65
CA ILE A 203 -17.26 2.28 -5.48
C ILE A 203 -17.71 2.72 -4.08
N THR A 204 -16.75 3.00 -3.19
CA THR A 204 -17.00 3.30 -1.78
C THR A 204 -16.76 4.77 -1.41
N ALA A 205 -16.02 5.52 -2.24
CA ALA A 205 -15.89 6.98 -2.14
C ALA A 205 -15.65 7.60 -3.51
N GLY A 206 -15.92 8.89 -3.66
CA GLY A 206 -15.69 9.66 -4.87
C GLY A 206 -16.97 10.10 -5.59
N PRO A 207 -16.82 10.77 -6.75
CA PRO A 207 -17.95 11.33 -7.50
C PRO A 207 -19.00 10.31 -7.94
N ASN A 208 -18.58 9.06 -8.13
CA ASN A 208 -19.44 7.96 -8.58
C ASN A 208 -19.91 7.06 -7.43
N ALA A 209 -19.56 7.38 -6.18
CA ALA A 209 -20.04 6.64 -5.02
C ALA A 209 -21.56 6.77 -4.92
N GLY A 210 -22.26 5.66 -5.10
CA GLY A 210 -23.72 5.62 -5.04
C GLY A 210 -24.24 5.83 -3.63
N GLY A 211 -25.25 6.67 -3.46
CA GLY A 211 -26.01 6.73 -2.20
C GLY A 211 -26.89 5.48 -2.07
N GLY A 212 -26.64 4.68 -1.01
CA GLY A 212 -27.50 3.59 -0.58
C GLY A 212 -27.97 2.54 -1.61
N PRO A 213 -28.72 1.53 -1.20
CA PRO A 213 -29.28 0.54 -2.12
C PRO A 213 -30.25 1.18 -3.12
N PRO A 214 -30.32 0.68 -4.38
CA PRO A 214 -31.28 1.17 -5.36
C PRO A 214 -32.70 1.19 -4.81
N GLY A 215 -33.37 2.34 -4.90
CA GLY A 215 -34.75 2.50 -4.39
C GLY A 215 -34.87 2.84 -2.91
N ALA A 216 -33.77 2.93 -2.17
CA ALA A 216 -33.81 3.45 -0.82
C ALA A 216 -34.09 4.97 -0.84
N PRO A 217 -34.91 5.50 0.10
CA PRO A 217 -35.07 6.94 0.25
C PRO A 217 -33.72 7.58 0.58
N PRO A 218 -33.48 8.83 0.11
CA PRO A 218 -32.28 9.57 0.52
C PRO A 218 -32.16 9.63 2.04
N ALA A 219 -30.96 9.45 2.55
CA ALA A 219 -30.69 9.64 3.98
C ALA A 219 -31.02 11.09 4.38
N ALA A 220 -31.64 11.28 5.54
CA ALA A 220 -31.97 12.60 6.05
C ALA A 220 -30.71 13.49 6.24
N HIS A 221 -29.61 12.86 6.63
CA HIS A 221 -28.30 13.48 6.81
C HIS A 221 -27.25 12.63 6.08
N PRO A 222 -26.99 12.89 4.76
CA PRO A 222 -26.05 12.11 3.98
C PRO A 222 -24.61 12.32 4.49
N MET A 223 -23.83 11.24 4.52
CA MET A 223 -22.40 11.33 4.81
C MET A 223 -21.65 11.92 3.60
N PRO A 224 -20.49 12.57 3.82
CA PRO A 224 -19.59 12.95 2.72
C PRO A 224 -19.24 11.72 1.88
N HIS A 225 -19.13 11.93 0.57
CA HIS A 225 -18.79 10.86 -0.38
C HIS A 225 -17.38 11.00 -0.93
N ASP A 226 -16.76 12.17 -0.82
CA ASP A 226 -15.37 12.36 -1.22
C ASP A 226 -14.41 11.61 -0.30
N CYS A 227 -13.22 11.22 -0.82
CA CYS A 227 -12.28 10.39 -0.09
C CYS A 227 -11.84 10.99 1.26
N ALA A 228 -11.54 12.29 1.28
CA ALA A 228 -11.09 12.98 2.49
C ALA A 228 -12.23 13.21 3.48
N GLY A 229 -13.38 13.70 2.97
CA GLY A 229 -14.55 14.03 3.77
C GLY A 229 -15.14 12.80 4.45
N GLN A 230 -15.20 11.66 3.77
CA GLN A 230 -15.69 10.43 4.36
C GLN A 230 -14.85 9.99 5.56
N ILE A 231 -13.52 10.08 5.49
CA ILE A 231 -12.62 9.78 6.62
C ILE A 231 -12.84 10.79 7.74
N SER A 232 -12.80 12.10 7.42
CA SER A 232 -12.96 13.17 8.40
C SER A 232 -14.35 13.22 9.04
N ALA A 233 -15.34 12.61 8.40
CA ALA A 233 -16.67 12.43 8.99
C ALA A 233 -16.70 11.40 10.13
N GLY A 234 -15.63 10.63 10.34
CA GLY A 234 -15.51 9.64 11.40
C GLY A 234 -16.32 8.37 11.13
N VAL A 235 -16.61 8.04 9.87
CA VAL A 235 -17.41 6.83 9.54
C VAL A 235 -16.66 5.54 9.86
N PHE A 236 -15.32 5.60 10.01
CA PHE A 236 -14.45 4.45 10.24
C PHE A 236 -14.05 4.23 11.70
N GLN A 237 -14.66 4.94 12.67
CA GLN A 237 -14.34 4.82 14.08
C GLN A 237 -14.59 3.40 14.67
N TYR A 238 -15.31 2.54 13.96
CA TYR A 238 -15.48 1.13 14.33
C TYR A 238 -14.25 0.26 14.02
N ILE A 239 -13.26 0.80 13.30
CA ILE A 239 -11.94 0.20 13.13
C ILE A 239 -11.11 0.55 14.35
N LYS A 240 -10.75 -0.45 15.16
CA LYS A 240 -10.03 -0.23 16.41
C LYS A 240 -8.56 0.09 16.19
N THR A 241 -7.93 -0.67 15.31
CA THR A 241 -6.52 -0.52 14.93
C THR A 241 -6.31 -1.02 13.51
N ILE A 242 -5.27 -0.51 12.86
CA ILE A 242 -4.80 -1.00 11.58
C ILE A 242 -3.38 -1.52 11.79
N GLY A 243 -3.23 -2.83 11.89
CA GLY A 243 -1.96 -3.52 12.10
C GLY A 243 -1.30 -4.00 10.80
N ASN A 244 -0.13 -4.62 10.91
CA ASN A 244 0.61 -5.25 9.80
C ASN A 244 0.78 -4.35 8.57
N ARG A 245 0.94 -3.04 8.78
CA ARG A 245 1.07 -2.04 7.71
C ARG A 245 2.40 -2.20 7.00
N ARG A 246 2.35 -2.45 5.72
CA ARG A 246 3.50 -2.61 4.85
C ARG A 246 3.23 -1.92 3.52
N VAL A 247 3.66 -0.67 3.38
CA VAL A 247 3.72 0.01 2.08
C VAL A 247 5.05 -0.39 1.47
N PHE A 248 5.02 -1.38 0.59
CA PHE A 248 6.17 -2.16 0.18
C PHE A 248 6.65 -1.90 -1.23
N ALA A 249 5.81 -1.34 -2.09
CA ALA A 249 6.15 -1.08 -3.48
C ALA A 249 5.67 0.31 -3.92
N ALA A 250 6.53 1.01 -4.68
CA ALA A 250 6.22 2.26 -5.34
C ALA A 250 6.87 2.30 -6.72
N ASP A 251 6.08 2.64 -7.75
CA ASP A 251 6.54 2.84 -9.13
C ASP A 251 6.43 4.31 -9.53
N PRO A 252 7.53 5.07 -9.53
CA PRO A 252 7.53 6.47 -9.97
C PRO A 252 7.04 6.69 -11.41
N VAL A 253 7.11 5.66 -12.26
CA VAL A 253 6.67 5.77 -13.66
C VAL A 253 5.17 5.92 -13.75
N THR A 254 4.44 5.10 -13.02
CA THR A 254 2.97 5.13 -13.00
C THR A 254 2.39 5.94 -11.84
N GLY A 255 3.21 6.32 -10.85
CA GLY A 255 2.73 6.94 -9.61
C GLY A 255 1.94 5.96 -8.73
N LEU A 256 2.05 4.66 -8.98
CA LEU A 256 1.36 3.64 -8.20
C LEU A 256 2.14 3.28 -6.94
N VAL A 257 1.40 3.10 -5.86
CA VAL A 257 1.94 2.65 -4.57
C VAL A 257 1.09 1.50 -4.07
N MET A 258 1.71 0.44 -3.56
CA MET A 258 0.96 -0.69 -2.99
C MET A 258 1.34 -0.95 -1.55
N GLY A 259 0.30 -1.19 -0.73
CA GLY A 259 0.44 -1.55 0.67
C GLY A 259 -0.47 -2.70 1.08
N LEU A 260 -0.05 -3.42 2.10
CA LEU A 260 -0.84 -4.43 2.79
C LEU A 260 -1.06 -4.00 4.24
N SER A 261 -2.20 -4.39 4.81
CA SER A 261 -2.57 -4.08 6.19
C SER A 261 -3.61 -5.06 6.72
N GLN A 262 -3.86 -5.00 8.01
CA GLN A 262 -4.91 -5.78 8.67
C GLN A 262 -5.72 -4.87 9.57
N PHE A 263 -6.99 -4.69 9.24
CA PHE A 263 -7.93 -3.85 9.99
C PHE A 263 -8.63 -4.67 11.05
N HIS A 264 -8.56 -4.23 12.29
CA HIS A 264 -9.14 -4.92 13.44
C HIS A 264 -10.51 -4.32 13.80
N HIS A 265 -11.55 -5.15 13.75
CA HIS A 265 -12.94 -4.75 13.96
C HIS A 265 -13.57 -5.55 15.11
N PRO A 266 -13.27 -5.23 16.38
CA PRO A 266 -13.82 -5.96 17.53
C PRO A 266 -15.31 -5.73 17.73
N MET A 267 -15.90 -4.71 17.08
CA MET A 267 -17.31 -4.35 17.22
C MET A 267 -17.73 -4.13 18.69
N ASP A 268 -16.81 -3.62 19.52
CA ASP A 268 -16.95 -3.43 20.97
C ASP A 268 -17.48 -2.05 21.37
N PHE A 269 -17.98 -1.26 20.41
CA PHE A 269 -18.59 0.05 20.67
C PHE A 269 -20.10 -0.05 20.94
N THR A 270 -20.65 0.91 21.67
CA THR A 270 -22.10 1.10 21.84
C THR A 270 -22.64 2.07 20.80
N SER A 271 -22.03 3.23 20.68
CA SER A 271 -22.25 4.21 19.63
C SER A 271 -21.01 5.08 19.43
N TYR A 272 -20.96 5.79 18.30
CA TYR A 272 -19.99 6.84 18.06
C TYR A 272 -20.55 7.92 17.12
N PRO A 273 -20.14 9.20 17.29
CA PRO A 273 -20.63 10.28 16.45
C PRO A 273 -19.97 10.27 15.08
N THR A 274 -20.75 10.57 14.04
CA THR A 274 -20.28 10.90 12.69
C THR A 274 -20.81 12.25 12.29
N LYS A 275 -20.09 12.96 11.41
CA LYS A 275 -20.48 14.27 10.91
C LYS A 275 -21.00 14.17 9.49
N ALA A 276 -22.30 14.39 9.30
CA ALA A 276 -22.92 14.44 7.98
C ALA A 276 -22.42 15.62 7.14
N ALA A 277 -22.67 15.59 5.82
CA ALA A 277 -22.23 16.62 4.89
C ALA A 277 -22.84 18.00 5.19
N ASP A 278 -24.02 18.07 5.79
CA ASP A 278 -24.66 19.30 6.26
C ASP A 278 -24.16 19.77 7.62
N GLY A 279 -23.19 19.09 8.21
CA GLY A 279 -22.62 19.39 9.53
C GLY A 279 -23.36 18.78 10.71
N THR A 280 -24.50 18.12 10.49
CA THR A 280 -25.25 17.44 11.55
C THR A 280 -24.45 16.28 12.13
N ILE A 281 -24.50 16.12 13.46
CA ILE A 281 -23.91 14.96 14.14
C ILE A 281 -24.95 13.83 14.14
N VAL A 282 -24.55 12.68 13.62
CA VAL A 282 -25.37 11.47 13.53
C VAL A 282 -24.69 10.38 14.35
N GLU A 283 -25.39 9.85 15.35
CA GLU A 283 -24.91 8.72 16.15
C GLU A 283 -25.01 7.42 15.36
N GLN A 284 -23.89 6.76 15.14
CA GLN A 284 -23.82 5.40 14.64
C GLN A 284 -23.95 4.45 15.81
N LYS A 285 -24.97 3.58 15.79
CA LYS A 285 -25.23 2.67 16.91
C LYS A 285 -24.93 1.23 16.54
N ARG A 286 -24.39 0.49 17.51
CA ARG A 286 -24.01 -0.92 17.33
C ARG A 286 -25.19 -1.84 16.99
N ASP A 287 -26.38 -1.53 17.49
CA ASP A 287 -27.61 -2.32 17.30
C ASP A 287 -28.48 -1.85 16.12
N GLU A 288 -27.99 -0.90 15.32
CA GLU A 288 -28.69 -0.34 14.16
C GLU A 288 -27.94 -0.61 12.83
N GLY A 289 -28.64 -0.51 11.72
CA GLY A 289 -28.10 -0.59 10.37
C GLY A 289 -27.27 -1.84 10.11
N MET A 290 -26.16 -1.67 9.40
CA MET A 290 -25.25 -2.78 9.06
C MET A 290 -24.56 -3.37 10.30
N PHE A 291 -24.30 -2.55 11.31
CA PHE A 291 -23.60 -2.99 12.50
C PHE A 291 -24.35 -4.04 13.32
N LYS A 292 -25.68 -4.03 13.25
CA LYS A 292 -26.53 -5.00 13.98
C LYS A 292 -26.20 -6.45 13.68
N THR A 293 -25.78 -6.74 12.45
CA THR A 293 -25.50 -8.11 11.98
C THR A 293 -24.02 -8.43 11.86
N LEU A 294 -23.15 -7.42 11.84
CA LEU A 294 -21.71 -7.63 11.75
C LEU A 294 -21.19 -8.29 13.02
N LYS A 295 -20.51 -9.42 12.87
CA LYS A 295 -19.74 -10.05 13.94
C LYS A 295 -18.35 -9.41 14.03
N PRO A 296 -17.65 -9.51 15.17
CA PRO A 296 -16.23 -9.15 15.24
C PRO A 296 -15.42 -9.89 14.18
N PHE A 297 -14.48 -9.18 13.54
CA PHE A 297 -13.63 -9.73 12.44
C PHE A 297 -12.36 -8.92 12.28
N ASP A 298 -11.38 -9.52 11.62
CA ASP A 298 -10.25 -8.81 11.00
C ASP A 298 -10.44 -8.75 9.50
N LEU A 299 -9.88 -7.70 8.89
CA LEU A 299 -9.89 -7.52 7.44
C LEU A 299 -8.43 -7.36 6.95
N PRO A 300 -7.74 -8.46 6.62
CA PRO A 300 -6.52 -8.37 5.83
C PRO A 300 -6.84 -7.75 4.47
N ALA A 301 -6.08 -6.72 4.07
CA ALA A 301 -6.38 -5.92 2.90
C ALA A 301 -5.13 -5.50 2.14
N ALA A 302 -5.29 -5.34 0.83
CA ALA A 302 -4.33 -4.74 -0.07
C ALA A 302 -4.90 -3.44 -0.64
N HIS A 303 -4.06 -2.42 -0.79
CA HIS A 303 -4.41 -1.12 -1.34
C HIS A 303 -3.42 -0.72 -2.42
N ILE A 304 -3.91 -0.26 -3.54
CA ILE A 304 -3.13 0.46 -4.55
C ILE A 304 -3.60 1.90 -4.56
N PHE A 305 -2.65 2.83 -4.47
CA PHE A 305 -2.89 4.27 -4.54
C PHE A 305 -2.30 4.80 -5.83
N LYS A 306 -3.08 5.57 -6.60
CA LYS A 306 -2.62 6.32 -7.76
C LYS A 306 -2.31 7.75 -7.38
N VAL A 307 -1.03 8.09 -7.40
CA VAL A 307 -0.56 9.47 -7.20
C VAL A 307 -0.37 10.14 -8.56
N GLY A 308 -1.06 11.24 -8.79
CA GLY A 308 -0.97 12.00 -10.03
C GLY A 308 0.23 12.94 -10.11
N ALA A 309 0.35 13.65 -11.22
CA ALA A 309 1.38 14.66 -11.47
C ALA A 309 1.39 15.79 -10.41
N ASP A 310 0.22 16.14 -9.90
CA ASP A 310 0.03 17.12 -8.83
C ASP A 310 0.45 16.62 -7.43
N GLY A 311 0.84 15.36 -7.31
CA GLY A 311 1.23 14.72 -6.05
C GLY A 311 0.07 14.36 -5.16
N LYS A 312 -1.16 14.33 -5.70
CA LYS A 312 -2.35 13.93 -4.97
C LYS A 312 -2.82 12.54 -5.39
N VAL A 313 -3.62 11.93 -4.51
CA VAL A 313 -4.19 10.60 -4.75
C VAL A 313 -5.54 10.74 -5.46
N HIS A 314 -5.59 10.26 -6.71
CA HIS A 314 -6.78 10.31 -7.56
C HIS A 314 -7.59 9.03 -7.52
N GLU A 315 -6.93 7.88 -7.34
CA GLU A 315 -7.63 6.60 -7.29
C GLU A 315 -7.06 5.71 -6.19
N ILE A 316 -7.94 4.95 -5.56
CA ILE A 316 -7.61 3.89 -4.62
C ILE A 316 -8.33 2.63 -5.11
N GLU A 317 -7.56 1.57 -5.35
CA GLU A 317 -8.10 0.24 -5.60
C GLU A 317 -7.74 -0.65 -4.42
N ALA A 318 -8.74 -1.15 -3.73
CA ALA A 318 -8.56 -1.97 -2.54
C ALA A 318 -9.25 -3.33 -2.68
N MET A 319 -8.66 -4.32 -2.05
CA MET A 319 -9.31 -5.60 -1.83
C MET A 319 -9.06 -6.07 -0.40
N GLY A 320 -9.99 -6.82 0.14
CA GLY A 320 -9.86 -7.44 1.45
C GLY A 320 -10.80 -8.62 1.60
N PHE A 321 -10.52 -9.46 2.58
CA PHE A 321 -11.39 -10.57 2.94
C PHE A 321 -11.64 -10.62 4.44
N LEU A 322 -12.80 -11.14 4.84
CA LEU A 322 -13.16 -11.27 6.24
C LEU A 322 -12.42 -12.46 6.85
N ALA A 323 -11.53 -12.19 7.80
CA ALA A 323 -10.87 -13.18 8.63
C ALA A 323 -11.52 -13.23 10.03
N PRO A 324 -11.36 -14.32 10.80
CA PRO A 324 -11.75 -14.33 12.22
C PRO A 324 -11.07 -13.18 12.97
N LEU A 325 -11.71 -12.69 14.03
CA LEU A 325 -11.09 -11.71 14.91
C LEU A 325 -9.78 -12.27 15.49
N ASP A 326 -8.76 -11.42 15.62
CA ASP A 326 -7.40 -11.79 16.06
C ASP A 326 -6.73 -12.81 15.12
N ALA A 327 -7.06 -12.76 13.82
CA ALA A 327 -6.40 -13.61 12.84
C ALA A 327 -4.89 -13.32 12.81
N PRO A 328 -4.04 -14.37 12.74
CA PRO A 328 -2.61 -14.18 12.57
C PRO A 328 -2.29 -13.48 11.23
N SER A 329 -1.09 -12.97 11.09
CA SER A 329 -0.61 -12.41 9.81
C SER A 329 -0.14 -13.49 8.84
N GLY A 330 0.18 -14.67 9.37
CA GLY A 330 0.83 -15.77 8.65
C GLY A 330 2.36 -15.70 8.68
N TRP A 331 2.91 -14.62 9.24
CA TRP A 331 4.36 -14.38 9.30
C TRP A 331 4.98 -14.61 10.69
N GLU A 332 4.23 -15.15 11.66
CA GLU A 332 4.67 -15.27 13.05
C GLU A 332 5.87 -16.22 13.23
N ASN A 333 5.99 -17.23 12.38
CA ASN A 333 7.06 -18.24 12.43
C ASN A 333 8.07 -18.08 11.29
N GLU A 334 7.92 -17.04 10.47
CA GLU A 334 8.82 -16.70 9.39
C GLU A 334 9.64 -15.47 9.79
N PRO A 335 10.82 -15.24 9.20
CA PRO A 335 11.46 -13.95 9.32
C PRO A 335 10.46 -12.87 8.95
N ALA A 336 10.27 -11.88 9.82
CA ALA A 336 9.32 -10.79 9.53
C ALA A 336 9.56 -10.31 8.08
N PRO A 337 8.51 -10.19 7.27
CA PRO A 337 8.66 -9.77 5.88
C PRO A 337 9.46 -8.48 5.87
N ALA A 338 10.43 -8.35 4.98
CA ALA A 338 11.33 -7.21 4.92
C ALA A 338 10.53 -5.92 4.89
N ASN A 339 10.32 -5.34 6.06
CA ASN A 339 9.56 -4.11 6.26
C ASN A 339 10.55 -2.94 6.18
N HIS A 340 10.78 -2.42 5.01
CA HIS A 340 11.49 -1.15 4.89
C HIS A 340 10.74 0.00 5.58
N ASN A 341 9.56 -0.29 6.13
CA ASN A 341 8.60 0.70 6.60
C ASN A 341 7.82 0.26 7.85
N ALA A 342 8.44 -0.48 8.76
CA ALA A 342 7.81 -0.72 10.05
C ALA A 342 7.44 0.62 10.70
N PRO A 343 6.17 0.89 11.04
CA PRO A 343 5.87 2.01 11.92
C PRO A 343 6.63 1.77 13.23
N ALA A 344 7.08 2.83 13.87
CA ALA A 344 7.49 2.74 15.27
C ALA A 344 6.35 2.01 16.01
N SER A 345 6.71 1.04 16.85
CA SER A 345 5.74 0.30 17.66
C SER A 345 4.69 1.26 18.19
N PRO A 346 3.38 0.93 18.11
CA PRO A 346 2.36 1.81 18.64
C PRO A 346 2.73 2.12 20.08
N ALA A 347 2.82 3.41 20.43
CA ALA A 347 2.92 3.84 21.80
C ALA A 347 1.76 3.18 22.52
N GLY A 348 2.06 2.39 23.56
CA GLY A 348 1.07 1.69 24.34
C GLY A 348 -0.06 2.65 24.76
N PRO A 349 -1.26 2.15 25.07
CA PRO A 349 -2.42 2.96 25.30
C PRO A 349 -2.09 4.02 26.36
N SER A 350 -2.21 5.28 25.98
CA SER A 350 -2.19 6.42 26.90
C SER A 350 -3.29 6.18 27.91
N GLN A 351 -2.92 5.78 29.13
CA GLN A 351 -3.83 5.78 30.27
C GLN A 351 -4.29 7.22 30.47
N LYS A 352 -5.54 7.48 30.21
CA LYS A 352 -6.30 8.59 30.76
C LYS A 352 -7.54 8.05 31.43
#